data_f74e5edd17b43e705e4e4b120d43fdf0
#
_entry.id   f74e5edd17b43e705e4e4b120d43fdf0
#
_cell.length_a   1.000
_cell.length_b   1.000
_cell.length_c   1.000
_cell.angle_alpha   90.00
_cell.angle_beta   90.00
_cell.angle_gamma   90.00
#
_symmetry.space_group_name_H-M   'P 1'
#
loop_
_entity.id
_entity.type
_entity.pdbx_description
1 polymer ?
#
loop_
_entity_poly.entity_id
_entity_poly.type
_entity_poly.pdbx_seq_one_letter_code
_entity_poly.pdbx_strand_id
1 'polypeptide(L)'
;MTKVLIVDRSKSVRNILRERLEYEGFATEAAEDESSAAELCQRVPFDVILSDTGCRLPDTGVPLIALSADSSVDSAIEAVRSGALDFLTKPIDMNRLMQSIHRAIERPAAAPPAAANSGHRCRRARAAAAEEIIGTSPEIEHVRRLIDKVAPCEARVLVTGENGTGKELVARWLHAKSRRAAAPFVEVNCAAIPSELIESELFGHERGAFTSAIKQRKGKFEQADGGTLFMDEIGDMSLAAQAKVLRALQENRISRVGSDRDIEVDVRVIAATNKDLRKEIEKGNFREDLYHRLAVIVVRVPALRDHAGDIPALVDHFIRTIADEYGTAPKPIERQALERLQHMPWTGNIRELHNVIERLTILSGERITEEDVKRYAV
;
A
#
# COMPACT_ATOMS: atom_id res chain seq x y z
N MET A 1 -24.60 -4.78 -25.16
CA MET A 1 -23.25 -4.26 -25.42
C MET A 1 -23.10 -3.04 -24.54
N THR A 2 -22.17 -3.06 -23.61
CA THR A 2 -21.98 -1.99 -22.61
C THR A 2 -21.52 -0.72 -23.30
N LYS A 3 -22.18 0.40 -22.98
CA LYS A 3 -21.89 1.71 -23.58
C LYS A 3 -21.12 2.60 -22.61
N VAL A 4 -19.96 3.09 -23.07
CA VAL A 4 -19.07 3.95 -22.28
C VAL A 4 -18.99 5.33 -22.93
N LEU A 5 -19.23 6.38 -22.15
CA LEU A 5 -19.01 7.76 -22.56
C LEU A 5 -17.63 8.23 -22.11
N ILE A 6 -16.83 8.76 -23.03
CA ILE A 6 -15.49 9.31 -22.77
C ILE A 6 -15.54 10.82 -22.86
N VAL A 7 -15.27 11.53 -21.76
CA VAL A 7 -15.26 13.00 -21.70
C VAL A 7 -13.87 13.48 -21.35
N ASP A 8 -13.17 14.04 -22.33
CA ASP A 8 -11.81 14.56 -22.14
C ASP A 8 -11.53 15.67 -23.16
N ARG A 9 -10.87 16.74 -22.75
CA ARG A 9 -10.52 17.86 -23.65
C ARG A 9 -9.49 17.46 -24.70
N SER A 10 -8.62 16.50 -24.39
CA SER A 10 -7.57 16.03 -25.30
C SER A 10 -8.12 15.03 -26.34
N LYS A 11 -8.13 15.42 -27.60
CA LYS A 11 -8.52 14.55 -28.72
C LYS A 11 -7.69 13.26 -28.80
N SER A 12 -6.40 13.33 -28.47
CA SER A 12 -5.51 12.16 -28.47
C SER A 12 -5.92 11.15 -27.40
N VAL A 13 -6.27 11.59 -26.18
CA VAL A 13 -6.72 10.72 -25.09
C VAL A 13 -8.07 10.08 -25.47
N ARG A 14 -9.01 10.86 -26.01
CA ARG A 14 -10.30 10.32 -26.48
C ARG A 14 -10.13 9.21 -27.53
N ASN A 15 -9.25 9.41 -28.51
CA ASN A 15 -9.02 8.43 -29.57
C ASN A 15 -8.37 7.15 -29.03
N ILE A 16 -7.34 7.27 -28.17
CA ILE A 16 -6.65 6.11 -27.58
C ILE A 16 -7.62 5.28 -26.71
N LEU A 17 -8.41 5.95 -25.88
CA LEU A 17 -9.39 5.26 -25.03
C LEU A 17 -10.50 4.60 -25.85
N ARG A 18 -11.01 5.29 -26.89
CA ARG A 18 -11.99 4.74 -27.82
C ARG A 18 -11.48 3.46 -28.49
N GLU A 19 -10.33 3.53 -29.15
CA GLU A 19 -9.75 2.39 -29.88
C GLU A 19 -9.52 1.17 -28.97
N ARG A 20 -9.03 1.41 -27.76
CA ARG A 20 -8.79 0.34 -26.80
C ARG A 20 -10.06 -0.27 -26.24
N LEU A 21 -11.05 0.55 -25.87
CA LEU A 21 -12.32 0.06 -25.33
C LEU A 21 -13.17 -0.64 -26.42
N GLU A 22 -13.14 -0.17 -27.67
CA GLU A 22 -13.79 -0.85 -28.78
C GLU A 22 -13.14 -2.20 -29.08
N TYR A 23 -11.80 -2.30 -28.95
CA TYR A 23 -11.10 -3.58 -29.06
C TYR A 23 -11.53 -4.60 -27.98
N GLU A 24 -11.80 -4.12 -26.77
CA GLU A 24 -12.31 -4.94 -25.65
C GLU A 24 -13.84 -5.21 -25.73
N GLY A 25 -14.51 -4.77 -26.79
CA GLY A 25 -15.91 -5.07 -27.07
C GLY A 25 -16.92 -4.09 -26.45
N PHE A 26 -16.51 -2.91 -26.00
CA PHE A 26 -17.39 -1.86 -25.53
C PHE A 26 -17.89 -0.97 -26.69
N ALA A 27 -19.10 -0.45 -26.59
CA ALA A 27 -19.58 0.61 -27.47
C ALA A 27 -19.17 1.96 -26.86
N THR A 28 -18.46 2.81 -27.60
CA THR A 28 -17.94 4.07 -27.06
C THR A 28 -18.51 5.28 -27.80
N GLU A 29 -18.80 6.33 -27.03
CA GLU A 29 -19.04 7.70 -27.52
C GLU A 29 -18.07 8.64 -26.85
N ALA A 30 -17.73 9.76 -27.53
CA ALA A 30 -16.76 10.71 -27.01
C ALA A 30 -17.29 12.15 -27.06
N ALA A 31 -17.10 12.88 -25.98
CA ALA A 31 -17.40 14.29 -25.83
C ALA A 31 -16.12 15.08 -25.49
N GLU A 32 -16.07 16.33 -25.94
CA GLU A 32 -14.93 17.21 -25.70
C GLU A 32 -15.10 18.03 -24.43
N ASP A 33 -16.35 18.34 -24.07
CA ASP A 33 -16.72 19.22 -22.97
C ASP A 33 -18.00 18.74 -22.26
N GLU A 34 -18.35 19.43 -21.19
CA GLU A 34 -19.53 19.17 -20.35
C GLU A 34 -20.85 19.30 -21.12
N SER A 35 -20.93 20.25 -22.05
CA SER A 35 -22.15 20.55 -22.82
C SER A 35 -22.44 19.41 -23.79
N SER A 36 -21.45 19.00 -24.55
CA SER A 36 -21.54 17.86 -25.49
C SER A 36 -21.83 16.55 -24.78
N ALA A 37 -21.21 16.34 -23.60
CA ALA A 37 -21.48 15.16 -22.77
C ALA A 37 -22.90 15.14 -22.25
N ALA A 38 -23.45 16.27 -21.77
CA ALA A 38 -24.82 16.37 -21.30
C ALA A 38 -25.84 16.12 -22.40
N GLU A 39 -25.61 16.62 -23.62
CA GLU A 39 -26.47 16.35 -24.77
C GLU A 39 -26.45 14.86 -25.15
N LEU A 40 -25.29 14.22 -25.10
CA LEU A 40 -25.19 12.77 -25.39
C LEU A 40 -25.90 11.94 -24.32
N CYS A 41 -25.78 12.28 -23.05
CA CYS A 41 -26.48 11.60 -21.95
C CYS A 41 -28.00 11.72 -22.06
N GLN A 42 -28.54 12.79 -22.66
CA GLN A 42 -29.98 12.92 -22.91
C GLN A 42 -30.49 12.05 -24.07
N ARG A 43 -29.62 11.73 -25.03
CA ARG A 43 -29.98 11.01 -26.26
C ARG A 43 -29.70 9.52 -26.18
N VAL A 44 -28.67 9.14 -25.44
CA VAL A 44 -28.18 7.75 -25.38
C VAL A 44 -27.99 7.35 -23.92
N PRO A 45 -28.53 6.22 -23.48
CA PRO A 45 -28.21 5.67 -22.16
C PRO A 45 -26.78 5.09 -22.16
N PHE A 46 -25.99 5.50 -21.17
CA PHE A 46 -24.64 4.98 -20.92
C PHE A 46 -24.61 4.16 -19.64
N ASP A 47 -23.74 3.14 -19.62
CA ASP A 47 -23.55 2.28 -18.45
C ASP A 47 -22.43 2.81 -17.55
N VAL A 48 -21.44 3.49 -18.13
CA VAL A 48 -20.28 4.10 -17.42
C VAL A 48 -19.85 5.38 -18.12
N ILE A 49 -19.42 6.37 -17.35
CA ILE A 49 -18.83 7.62 -17.83
C ILE A 49 -17.38 7.71 -17.37
N LEU A 50 -16.45 7.94 -18.31
CA LEU A 50 -15.06 8.28 -18.03
C LEU A 50 -14.91 9.79 -18.21
N SER A 51 -14.56 10.55 -17.19
CA SER A 51 -14.48 12.00 -17.26
C SER A 51 -13.16 12.54 -16.73
N ASP A 52 -12.57 13.48 -17.47
CA ASP A 52 -11.45 14.29 -16.96
C ASP A 52 -11.89 15.10 -15.74
N THR A 53 -11.05 15.19 -14.70
CA THR A 53 -11.36 15.88 -13.43
C THR A 53 -11.68 17.37 -13.60
N GLY A 54 -11.34 17.97 -14.75
CA GLY A 54 -11.71 19.33 -15.11
C GLY A 54 -13.15 19.49 -15.63
N CYS A 55 -13.93 18.41 -15.80
CA CYS A 55 -15.29 18.43 -16.34
C CYS A 55 -16.32 18.07 -15.25
N ARG A 56 -17.22 19.00 -14.93
CA ARG A 56 -18.33 18.75 -13.99
C ARG A 56 -19.57 18.31 -14.78
N LEU A 57 -19.90 17.03 -14.70
CA LEU A 57 -21.11 16.50 -15.31
C LEU A 57 -22.29 16.62 -14.35
N PRO A 58 -23.51 16.84 -14.86
CA PRO A 58 -24.73 16.77 -14.06
C PRO A 58 -24.89 15.37 -13.48
N ASP A 59 -25.53 15.25 -12.33
CA ASP A 59 -25.83 13.95 -11.70
C ASP A 59 -26.79 13.16 -12.60
N THR A 60 -26.23 12.26 -13.37
CA THR A 60 -26.98 11.41 -14.31
C THR A 60 -27.36 10.06 -13.69
N GLY A 61 -26.92 9.77 -12.45
CA GLY A 61 -27.08 8.45 -11.83
C GLY A 61 -26.23 7.36 -12.49
N VAL A 62 -25.45 7.68 -13.53
CA VAL A 62 -24.53 6.75 -14.21
C VAL A 62 -23.20 6.74 -13.46
N PRO A 63 -22.61 5.56 -13.21
CA PRO A 63 -21.29 5.46 -12.57
C PRO A 63 -20.23 6.27 -13.31
N LEU A 64 -19.52 7.15 -12.57
CA LEU A 64 -18.48 8.03 -13.08
C LEU A 64 -17.11 7.54 -12.62
N ILE A 65 -16.16 7.41 -13.55
CA ILE A 65 -14.74 7.17 -13.28
C ILE A 65 -13.97 8.44 -13.66
N ALA A 66 -13.28 9.04 -12.70
CA ALA A 66 -12.52 10.27 -12.91
C ALA A 66 -11.12 9.97 -13.45
N LEU A 67 -10.70 10.70 -14.49
CA LEU A 67 -9.37 10.65 -15.10
C LEU A 67 -8.65 11.97 -14.76
N SER A 68 -7.40 11.94 -14.29
CA SER A 68 -6.65 13.13 -13.93
C SER A 68 -5.21 13.11 -14.43
N ALA A 69 -4.71 14.25 -14.87
CA ALA A 69 -3.29 14.46 -15.11
C ALA A 69 -2.51 14.74 -13.80
N ASP A 70 -3.23 15.13 -12.73
CA ASP A 70 -2.67 15.40 -11.41
C ASP A 70 -2.86 14.19 -10.50
N SER A 71 -1.74 13.65 -9.96
CA SER A 71 -1.70 12.53 -9.03
C SER A 71 -1.79 12.97 -7.57
N SER A 72 -2.18 14.23 -7.29
CA SER A 72 -2.29 14.72 -5.92
C SER A 72 -3.46 14.07 -5.18
N VAL A 73 -3.29 13.91 -3.88
CA VAL A 73 -4.33 13.39 -2.99
C VAL A 73 -5.56 14.31 -2.98
N ASP A 74 -5.35 15.60 -3.14
CA ASP A 74 -6.44 16.58 -3.15
C ASP A 74 -7.35 16.41 -4.38
N SER A 75 -6.77 16.15 -5.57
CA SER A 75 -7.53 15.85 -6.79
C SER A 75 -8.33 14.56 -6.67
N ALA A 76 -7.77 13.53 -6.01
CA ALA A 76 -8.49 12.28 -5.75
C ALA A 76 -9.65 12.49 -4.75
N ILE A 77 -9.46 13.30 -3.71
CA ILE A 77 -10.50 13.64 -2.73
C ILE A 77 -11.63 14.42 -3.41
N GLU A 78 -11.30 15.36 -4.29
CA GLU A 78 -12.29 16.16 -5.02
C GLU A 78 -13.11 15.30 -5.99
N ALA A 79 -12.50 14.37 -6.70
CA ALA A 79 -13.17 13.40 -7.56
C ALA A 79 -14.16 12.52 -6.77
N VAL A 80 -13.76 12.01 -5.61
CA VAL A 80 -14.63 11.22 -4.73
C VAL A 80 -15.78 12.07 -4.18
N ARG A 81 -15.54 13.33 -3.80
CA ARG A 81 -16.59 14.27 -3.36
C ARG A 81 -17.59 14.59 -4.47
N SER A 82 -17.14 14.59 -5.72
CA SER A 82 -17.98 14.78 -6.90
C SER A 82 -18.78 13.54 -7.29
N GLY A 83 -18.69 12.45 -6.51
CA GLY A 83 -19.44 11.21 -6.74
C GLY A 83 -18.79 10.22 -7.69
N ALA A 84 -17.51 10.41 -8.04
CA ALA A 84 -16.80 9.43 -8.88
C ALA A 84 -16.65 8.08 -8.15
N LEU A 85 -16.90 7.00 -8.89
CA LEU A 85 -16.77 5.62 -8.40
C LEU A 85 -15.30 5.23 -8.19
N ASP A 86 -14.42 5.70 -9.10
CA ASP A 86 -12.98 5.46 -9.04
C ASP A 86 -12.23 6.65 -9.64
N PHE A 87 -10.92 6.73 -9.37
CA PHE A 87 -10.01 7.78 -9.82
C PHE A 87 -8.75 7.16 -10.43
N LEU A 88 -8.42 7.56 -11.67
CA LEU A 88 -7.29 7.07 -12.41
C LEU A 88 -6.38 8.22 -12.85
N THR A 89 -5.07 8.05 -12.66
CA THR A 89 -4.07 9.04 -13.09
C THR A 89 -3.60 8.77 -14.52
N LYS A 90 -3.36 9.84 -15.27
CA LYS A 90 -2.73 9.77 -16.60
C LYS A 90 -1.19 9.68 -16.44
N PRO A 91 -0.48 8.77 -17.14
CA PRO A 91 -0.97 7.87 -18.20
C PRO A 91 -1.84 6.72 -17.61
N ILE A 92 -2.94 6.42 -18.31
CA ILE A 92 -3.98 5.50 -17.83
C ILE A 92 -3.49 4.06 -17.95
N ASP A 93 -3.47 3.34 -16.83
CA ASP A 93 -3.29 1.89 -16.81
C ASP A 93 -4.58 1.22 -17.30
N MET A 94 -4.52 0.56 -18.47
CA MET A 94 -5.67 -0.07 -19.09
C MET A 94 -6.22 -1.23 -18.27
N ASN A 95 -5.38 -2.00 -17.59
CA ASN A 95 -5.84 -3.11 -16.75
C ASN A 95 -6.68 -2.60 -15.57
N ARG A 96 -6.20 -1.53 -14.93
CA ARG A 96 -6.93 -0.87 -13.84
C ARG A 96 -8.23 -0.22 -14.34
N LEU A 97 -8.21 0.42 -15.51
CA LEU A 97 -9.41 0.99 -16.13
C LEU A 97 -10.46 -0.08 -16.40
N MET A 98 -10.08 -1.23 -16.95
CA MET A 98 -10.97 -2.35 -17.22
C MET A 98 -11.63 -2.89 -15.93
N GLN A 99 -10.84 -3.05 -14.87
CA GLN A 99 -11.37 -3.46 -13.57
C GLN A 99 -12.39 -2.45 -13.01
N SER A 100 -12.10 -1.16 -13.16
CA SER A 100 -13.01 -0.10 -12.69
C SER A 100 -14.32 -0.07 -13.51
N ILE A 101 -14.25 -0.29 -14.82
CA ILE A 101 -15.43 -0.38 -15.69
C ILE A 101 -16.29 -1.61 -15.33
N HIS A 102 -15.69 -2.80 -15.17
CA HIS A 102 -16.44 -4.01 -14.77
C HIS A 102 -17.12 -3.80 -13.43
N ARG A 103 -16.43 -3.22 -12.43
CA ARG A 103 -17.01 -2.88 -11.13
C ARG A 103 -18.17 -1.88 -11.22
N ALA A 104 -18.11 -0.96 -12.19
CA ALA A 104 -19.17 0.01 -12.42
C ALA A 104 -20.43 -0.64 -13.00
N ILE A 105 -20.27 -1.63 -13.88
CA ILE A 105 -21.37 -2.35 -14.56
C ILE A 105 -22.06 -3.34 -13.62
N GLU A 106 -21.32 -4.02 -12.75
CA GLU A 106 -21.85 -5.03 -11.81
C GLU A 106 -22.70 -4.41 -10.68
N ARG A 107 -22.74 -3.08 -10.57
CA ARG A 107 -23.55 -2.39 -9.57
C ARG A 107 -24.98 -2.29 -10.04
N PRO A 108 -26.00 -2.94 -9.37
CA PRO A 108 -27.39 -2.81 -9.76
C PRO A 108 -27.82 -1.34 -9.69
N ALA A 109 -28.42 -0.86 -10.80
CA ALA A 109 -29.01 0.46 -10.89
C ALA A 109 -30.21 0.54 -9.93
N ALA A 110 -30.19 1.52 -9.03
CA ALA A 110 -31.23 2.02 -8.16
C ALA A 110 -31.03 1.80 -6.65
N ALA A 111 -30.37 2.79 -6.04
CA ALA A 111 -30.79 3.32 -4.74
C ALA A 111 -30.45 4.81 -4.69
N PRO A 112 -31.37 5.70 -4.23
CA PRO A 112 -31.10 7.14 -4.11
C PRO A 112 -30.00 7.39 -3.08
N PRO A 113 -29.32 8.58 -3.14
CA PRO A 113 -28.17 8.86 -2.29
C PRO A 113 -28.61 9.04 -0.84
N ALA A 114 -28.72 7.94 -0.12
CA ALA A 114 -28.80 7.93 1.33
C ALA A 114 -27.38 7.87 1.87
N ALA A 115 -26.91 9.04 2.35
CA ALA A 115 -25.80 9.20 3.30
C ALA A 115 -24.67 8.17 3.20
N ALA A 116 -23.78 8.33 2.21
CA ALA A 116 -22.56 7.56 2.04
C ALA A 116 -21.51 7.94 3.11
N ASN A 117 -21.84 7.76 4.40
CA ASN A 117 -20.93 7.95 5.52
C ASN A 117 -20.63 6.65 6.30
N SER A 118 -21.20 5.49 5.89
CA SER A 118 -20.97 4.24 6.62
C SER A 118 -20.02 3.25 5.94
N GLY A 119 -19.90 3.23 4.62
CA GLY A 119 -19.04 2.26 3.90
C GLY A 119 -17.55 2.60 3.92
N HIS A 120 -17.20 3.89 3.92
CA HIS A 120 -15.79 4.32 4.04
C HIS A 120 -15.29 4.32 5.49
N ARG A 121 -16.19 4.43 6.47
CA ARG A 121 -15.83 4.16 7.88
C ARG A 121 -15.55 2.69 8.14
N CYS A 122 -16.27 1.76 7.50
CA CYS A 122 -15.97 0.32 7.63
C CYS A 122 -14.67 -0.09 6.92
N ARG A 123 -14.34 0.47 5.75
CA ARG A 123 -13.04 0.20 5.09
C ARG A 123 -11.87 0.89 5.79
N ARG A 124 -12.02 2.14 6.27
CA ARG A 124 -11.01 2.79 7.11
C ARG A 124 -10.96 2.18 8.52
N ALA A 125 -12.06 1.71 9.08
CA ALA A 125 -12.05 0.99 10.35
C ALA A 125 -11.50 -0.44 10.19
N ARG A 126 -11.65 -1.11 9.02
CA ARG A 126 -10.95 -2.38 8.72
C ARG A 126 -9.48 -2.18 8.34
N ALA A 127 -9.12 -1.08 7.65
CA ALA A 127 -7.71 -0.71 7.42
C ALA A 127 -7.03 -0.13 8.67
N ALA A 128 -7.81 0.25 9.70
CA ALA A 128 -7.30 0.66 11.02
C ALA A 128 -7.36 -0.47 12.07
N ALA A 129 -8.02 -1.59 11.79
CA ALA A 129 -7.75 -2.84 12.49
C ALA A 129 -6.42 -3.34 11.91
N ALA A 130 -5.31 -3.15 12.64
CA ALA A 130 -4.02 -3.74 12.28
C ALA A 130 -4.27 -5.21 11.93
N GLU A 131 -3.90 -5.63 10.71
CA GLU A 131 -3.98 -7.03 10.29
C GLU A 131 -3.44 -7.90 11.43
N GLU A 132 -4.17 -8.96 11.78
CA GLU A 132 -3.81 -9.74 12.96
C GLU A 132 -2.55 -10.56 12.67
N ILE A 133 -1.58 -10.58 13.61
CA ILE A 133 -0.44 -11.49 13.54
C ILE A 133 -0.99 -12.90 13.77
N ILE A 134 -1.03 -13.72 12.73
CA ILE A 134 -1.58 -15.08 12.74
C ILE A 134 -0.51 -16.08 13.18
N GLY A 135 -0.92 -17.05 14.00
CA GLY A 135 -0.06 -18.11 14.48
C GLY A 135 -0.20 -18.32 15.99
N THR A 136 0.09 -19.50 16.45
CA THR A 136 0.02 -19.91 17.87
C THR A 136 1.34 -20.57 18.32
N SER A 137 2.36 -20.57 17.46
CA SER A 137 3.69 -21.08 17.79
C SER A 137 4.35 -20.26 18.92
N PRO A 138 5.21 -20.90 19.72
CA PRO A 138 5.96 -20.22 20.80
C PRO A 138 6.76 -19.02 20.29
N GLU A 139 7.29 -19.08 19.08
CA GLU A 139 8.07 -18.04 18.42
C GLU A 139 7.20 -16.80 18.17
N ILE A 140 6.02 -16.98 17.58
CA ILE A 140 5.07 -15.89 17.30
C ILE A 140 4.48 -15.33 18.61
N GLU A 141 4.16 -16.20 19.56
CA GLU A 141 3.72 -15.77 20.90
C GLU A 141 4.80 -14.95 21.63
N HIS A 142 6.08 -15.27 21.45
CA HIS A 142 7.18 -14.47 21.97
C HIS A 142 7.20 -13.07 21.35
N VAL A 143 7.04 -12.96 20.02
CA VAL A 143 6.97 -11.67 19.33
C VAL A 143 5.79 -10.84 19.81
N ARG A 144 4.59 -11.45 19.96
CA ARG A 144 3.41 -10.76 20.50
C ARG A 144 3.64 -10.21 21.91
N ARG A 145 4.15 -11.04 22.82
CA ARG A 145 4.47 -10.61 24.19
C ARG A 145 5.50 -9.48 24.23
N LEU A 146 6.48 -9.50 23.33
CA LEU A 146 7.47 -8.45 23.23
C LEU A 146 6.84 -7.14 22.71
N ILE A 147 5.97 -7.21 21.71
CA ILE A 147 5.20 -6.07 21.20
C ILE A 147 4.36 -5.47 22.35
N ASP A 148 3.62 -6.28 23.10
CA ASP A 148 2.77 -5.80 24.21
C ASP A 148 3.56 -5.06 25.30
N LYS A 149 4.79 -5.50 25.59
CA LYS A 149 5.67 -4.84 26.55
C LYS A 149 6.28 -3.54 26.02
N VAL A 150 6.60 -3.49 24.73
CA VAL A 150 7.37 -2.40 24.12
C VAL A 150 6.48 -1.32 23.54
N ALA A 151 5.29 -1.65 23.07
CA ALA A 151 4.39 -0.70 22.45
C ALA A 151 4.07 0.53 23.32
N PRO A 152 3.78 0.41 24.64
CA PRO A 152 3.51 1.57 25.48
C PRO A 152 4.72 2.47 25.75
N CYS A 153 5.94 2.00 25.46
CA CYS A 153 7.18 2.75 25.69
C CYS A 153 7.52 3.62 24.46
N GLU A 154 8.14 4.77 24.70
CA GLU A 154 8.66 5.65 23.63
C GLU A 154 10.03 5.18 23.09
N ALA A 155 10.49 4.00 23.51
CA ALA A 155 11.76 3.45 23.05
C ALA A 155 11.77 3.19 21.54
N ARG A 156 12.93 3.40 20.91
CA ARG A 156 13.17 3.02 19.53
C ARG A 156 13.25 1.51 19.41
N VAL A 157 12.73 0.99 18.30
CA VAL A 157 12.66 -0.45 18.05
C VAL A 157 13.33 -0.75 16.71
N LEU A 158 14.23 -1.72 16.74
CA LEU A 158 14.80 -2.31 15.54
C LEU A 158 14.15 -3.69 15.30
N VAL A 159 13.39 -3.82 14.22
CA VAL A 159 12.76 -5.07 13.81
C VAL A 159 13.69 -5.79 12.83
N THR A 160 14.12 -7.00 13.15
CA THR A 160 15.01 -7.79 12.29
C THR A 160 14.34 -9.07 11.83
N GLY A 161 14.62 -9.52 10.63
CA GLY A 161 14.06 -10.77 10.08
C GLY A 161 14.22 -10.81 8.56
N GLU A 162 14.08 -11.99 7.99
CA GLU A 162 14.18 -12.20 6.55
C GLU A 162 13.12 -11.42 5.77
N ASN A 163 13.30 -11.34 4.45
CA ASN A 163 12.29 -10.73 3.58
C ASN A 163 10.98 -11.53 3.63
N GLY A 164 9.85 -10.80 3.68
CA GLY A 164 8.53 -11.43 3.67
C GLY A 164 8.07 -12.06 4.99
N THR A 165 8.77 -11.84 6.12
CA THR A 165 8.38 -12.38 7.44
C THR A 165 7.31 -11.55 8.16
N GLY A 166 6.90 -10.39 7.62
CA GLY A 166 5.89 -9.53 8.26
C GLY A 166 6.46 -8.47 9.18
N LYS A 167 7.70 -7.98 8.96
CA LYS A 167 8.33 -6.89 9.75
C LYS A 167 7.45 -5.64 9.81
N GLU A 168 6.82 -5.27 8.69
CA GLU A 168 5.88 -4.14 8.61
C GLU A 168 4.67 -4.33 9.53
N LEU A 169 4.09 -5.53 9.56
CA LEU A 169 2.96 -5.85 10.43
C LEU A 169 3.33 -5.69 11.90
N VAL A 170 4.54 -6.12 12.30
CA VAL A 170 5.07 -5.91 13.65
C VAL A 170 5.18 -4.41 13.97
N ALA A 171 5.68 -3.59 13.03
CA ALA A 171 5.79 -2.14 13.22
C ALA A 171 4.39 -1.48 13.36
N ARG A 172 3.42 -1.87 12.55
CA ARG A 172 2.02 -1.41 12.66
C ARG A 172 1.39 -1.79 14.01
N TRP A 173 1.65 -2.99 14.51
CA TRP A 173 1.18 -3.42 15.83
C TRP A 173 1.84 -2.66 16.98
N LEU A 174 3.14 -2.40 16.89
CA LEU A 174 3.85 -1.56 17.86
C LEU A 174 3.24 -0.15 17.92
N HIS A 175 2.87 0.43 16.78
CA HIS A 175 2.19 1.72 16.73
C HIS A 175 0.76 1.63 17.26
N ALA A 176 -0.04 0.67 16.79
CA ALA A 176 -1.46 0.53 17.16
C ALA A 176 -1.67 0.29 18.67
N LYS A 177 -0.72 -0.37 19.33
CA LYS A 177 -0.74 -0.61 20.80
C LYS A 177 0.02 0.45 21.59
N SER A 178 0.54 1.51 20.95
CA SER A 178 1.29 2.58 21.59
C SER A 178 0.38 3.70 22.12
N ARG A 179 0.98 4.62 22.86
CA ARG A 179 0.31 5.88 23.27
C ARG A 179 0.04 6.80 22.08
N ARG A 180 0.71 6.58 20.94
CA ARG A 180 0.60 7.33 19.68
C ARG A 180 -0.34 6.67 18.66
N ALA A 181 -1.17 5.70 19.06
CA ALA A 181 -2.03 4.93 18.15
C ALA A 181 -3.02 5.79 17.32
N ALA A 182 -3.41 6.96 17.85
CA ALA A 182 -4.28 7.90 17.15
C ALA A 182 -3.51 8.94 16.28
N ALA A 183 -2.17 8.97 16.40
CA ALA A 183 -1.30 9.90 15.69
C ALA A 183 -0.84 9.32 14.34
N PRO A 184 -0.18 10.10 13.47
CA PRO A 184 0.28 9.62 12.17
C PRO A 184 1.24 8.42 12.29
N PHE A 185 1.03 7.41 11.43
CA PHE A 185 2.00 6.36 11.14
C PHE A 185 2.52 6.57 9.73
N VAL A 186 3.77 7.00 9.62
CA VAL A 186 4.40 7.35 8.34
C VAL A 186 5.44 6.30 7.99
N GLU A 187 5.37 5.77 6.77
CA GLU A 187 6.25 4.71 6.29
C GLU A 187 7.21 5.24 5.24
N VAL A 188 8.42 4.70 5.26
CA VAL A 188 9.41 4.89 4.22
C VAL A 188 10.18 3.59 4.00
N ASN A 189 10.23 3.14 2.75
CA ASN A 189 11.09 2.02 2.34
C ASN A 189 12.39 2.59 1.78
N CYS A 190 13.50 2.42 2.52
CA CYS A 190 14.79 2.99 2.17
C CYS A 190 15.42 2.33 0.94
N ALA A 191 15.09 1.05 0.66
CA ALA A 191 15.59 0.35 -0.51
C ALA A 191 14.88 0.76 -1.81
N ALA A 192 13.62 1.23 -1.72
CA ALA A 192 12.84 1.62 -2.89
C ALA A 192 13.15 3.03 -3.42
N ILE A 193 13.91 3.83 -2.65
CA ILE A 193 14.24 5.22 -2.97
C ILE A 193 15.68 5.31 -3.44
N PRO A 194 15.98 5.91 -4.61
CA PRO A 194 17.36 6.18 -5.03
C PRO A 194 18.15 6.93 -3.97
N SER A 195 19.43 6.60 -3.82
CA SER A 195 20.32 7.16 -2.77
C SER A 195 20.38 8.69 -2.79
N GLU A 196 20.27 9.31 -3.97
CA GLU A 196 20.30 10.78 -4.14
C GLU A 196 19.01 11.45 -3.67
N LEU A 197 17.90 10.70 -3.62
CA LEU A 197 16.58 11.24 -3.26
C LEU A 197 16.18 10.93 -1.82
N ILE A 198 16.84 9.97 -1.17
CA ILE A 198 16.46 9.51 0.18
C ILE A 198 16.50 10.66 1.21
N GLU A 199 17.47 11.55 1.13
CA GLU A 199 17.57 12.71 2.02
C GLU A 199 16.40 13.66 1.83
N SER A 200 16.03 13.95 0.57
CA SER A 200 14.90 14.80 0.23
C SER A 200 13.56 14.20 0.67
N GLU A 201 13.40 12.87 0.57
CA GLU A 201 12.19 12.18 1.04
C GLU A 201 12.10 12.18 2.57
N LEU A 202 13.21 11.90 3.28
CA LEU A 202 13.21 11.85 4.74
C LEU A 202 13.07 13.24 5.39
N PHE A 203 13.83 14.23 4.91
CA PHE A 203 13.97 15.53 5.57
C PHE A 203 13.21 16.66 4.85
N GLY A 204 12.74 16.41 3.60
CA GLY A 204 12.15 17.45 2.77
C GLY A 204 13.19 18.33 2.09
N HIS A 205 12.73 19.25 1.26
CA HIS A 205 13.58 20.20 0.55
C HIS A 205 12.91 21.56 0.41
N GLU A 206 13.73 22.60 0.34
CA GLU A 206 13.32 23.94 -0.02
C GLU A 206 13.28 24.10 -1.55
N ARG A 207 12.52 25.07 -2.02
CA ARG A 207 12.50 25.43 -3.44
C ARG A 207 13.91 25.80 -3.92
N GLY A 208 14.37 25.18 -5.00
CA GLY A 208 15.69 25.45 -5.58
C GLY A 208 16.84 24.67 -4.92
N ALA A 209 16.60 23.77 -4.00
CA ALA A 209 17.62 22.95 -3.33
C ALA A 209 18.40 22.04 -4.32
N PHE A 210 17.80 21.67 -5.42
CA PHE A 210 18.39 20.94 -6.56
C PHE A 210 17.59 21.25 -7.84
N THR A 211 18.11 20.85 -9.01
CA THR A 211 17.59 21.24 -10.33
C THR A 211 16.09 20.97 -10.54
N SER A 212 15.54 19.92 -9.95
CA SER A 212 14.11 19.55 -10.03
C SER A 212 13.27 20.01 -8.83
N ALA A 213 13.84 20.73 -7.86
CA ALA A 213 13.12 21.25 -6.68
C ALA A 213 12.29 22.52 -7.00
N ILE A 214 11.22 22.36 -7.76
CA ILE A 214 10.36 23.49 -8.21
C ILE A 214 9.55 24.08 -7.05
N LYS A 215 9.14 23.25 -6.08
CA LYS A 215 8.34 23.62 -4.91
C LYS A 215 8.99 23.08 -3.64
N GLN A 216 8.73 23.73 -2.51
CA GLN A 216 9.07 23.21 -1.19
C GLN A 216 8.23 21.94 -0.90
N ARG A 217 8.86 20.93 -0.27
CA ARG A 217 8.19 19.68 0.15
C ARG A 217 8.57 19.29 1.56
N LYS A 218 7.57 18.92 2.37
CA LYS A 218 7.79 18.36 3.71
C LYS A 218 8.31 16.94 3.63
N GLY A 219 9.33 16.63 4.42
CA GLY A 219 9.89 15.29 4.56
C GLY A 219 9.06 14.36 5.43
N LYS A 220 9.43 13.06 5.44
CA LYS A 220 8.77 12.02 6.22
C LYS A 220 8.84 12.30 7.74
N PHE A 221 9.95 12.86 8.24
CA PHE A 221 10.07 13.25 9.65
C PHE A 221 9.05 14.33 10.03
N GLU A 222 8.86 15.36 9.21
CA GLU A 222 7.85 16.38 9.47
C GLU A 222 6.42 15.83 9.37
N GLN A 223 6.17 14.86 8.46
CA GLN A 223 4.86 14.22 8.30
C GLN A 223 4.52 13.32 9.50
N ALA A 224 5.53 12.75 10.15
CA ALA A 224 5.41 11.87 11.30
C ALA A 224 5.41 12.60 12.64
N ASP A 225 5.45 13.94 12.64
CA ASP A 225 5.50 14.72 13.87
C ASP A 225 4.33 14.44 14.79
N GLY A 226 4.60 14.23 16.09
CA GLY A 226 3.67 13.73 17.09
C GLY A 226 3.33 12.24 16.99
N GLY A 227 3.80 11.54 15.95
CA GLY A 227 3.44 10.16 15.61
C GLY A 227 4.61 9.19 15.59
N THR A 228 4.58 8.27 14.62
CA THR A 228 5.58 7.21 14.44
C THR A 228 6.10 7.21 13.01
N LEU A 229 7.42 7.17 12.84
CA LEU A 229 8.09 6.96 11.57
C LEU A 229 8.61 5.52 11.51
N PHE A 230 8.13 4.76 10.54
CA PHE A 230 8.62 3.42 10.22
C PHE A 230 9.59 3.50 9.04
N MET A 231 10.83 3.10 9.27
CA MET A 231 11.88 3.04 8.24
C MET A 231 12.16 1.58 7.92
N ASP A 232 11.65 1.10 6.78
CA ASP A 232 11.91 -0.25 6.30
C ASP A 232 13.21 -0.30 5.51
N GLU A 233 13.90 -1.43 5.59
CA GLU A 233 15.20 -1.73 4.97
C GLU A 233 16.25 -0.64 5.25
N ILE A 234 16.38 -0.25 6.55
CA ILE A 234 17.33 0.78 7.00
C ILE A 234 18.79 0.47 6.62
N GLY A 235 19.13 -0.81 6.47
CA GLY A 235 20.46 -1.27 6.07
C GLY A 235 20.83 -0.96 4.62
N ASP A 236 19.92 -0.43 3.79
CA ASP A 236 20.17 -0.02 2.40
C ASP A 236 20.42 1.48 2.27
N MET A 237 20.36 2.23 3.37
CA MET A 237 20.57 3.67 3.38
C MET A 237 22.02 4.05 3.17
N SER A 238 22.28 5.12 2.38
CA SER A 238 23.61 5.67 2.21
C SER A 238 24.21 6.21 3.50
N LEU A 239 25.53 6.19 3.67
CA LEU A 239 26.21 6.69 4.86
C LEU A 239 25.91 8.17 5.15
N ALA A 240 25.69 8.99 4.11
CA ALA A 240 25.32 10.39 4.25
C ALA A 240 23.92 10.54 4.88
N ALA A 241 22.93 9.78 4.38
CA ALA A 241 21.61 9.76 4.95
C ALA A 241 21.58 9.19 6.39
N GLN A 242 22.39 8.14 6.66
CA GLN A 242 22.57 7.59 8.01
C GLN A 242 23.07 8.65 9.01
N ALA A 243 24.02 9.51 8.63
CA ALA A 243 24.52 10.58 9.47
C ALA A 243 23.44 11.62 9.81
N LYS A 244 22.60 11.99 8.84
CA LYS A 244 21.47 12.90 9.07
C LYS A 244 20.37 12.28 9.93
N VAL A 245 20.05 11.00 9.73
CA VAL A 245 19.11 10.27 10.59
C VAL A 245 19.63 10.21 12.02
N LEU A 246 20.92 9.92 12.21
CA LEU A 246 21.55 9.93 13.54
C LEU A 246 21.36 11.28 14.25
N ARG A 247 21.63 12.39 13.53
CA ARG A 247 21.44 13.74 14.06
C ARG A 247 19.99 14.00 14.46
N ALA A 248 19.03 13.64 13.58
CA ALA A 248 17.59 13.75 13.89
C ALA A 248 17.19 12.96 15.15
N LEU A 249 17.75 11.76 15.34
CA LEU A 249 17.50 10.93 16.52
C LEU A 249 18.17 11.43 17.78
N GLN A 250 19.22 12.23 17.70
CA GLN A 250 19.96 12.77 18.84
C GLN A 250 19.39 14.10 19.31
N GLU A 251 19.09 14.99 18.36
CA GLU A 251 18.75 16.39 18.62
C GLU A 251 17.20 16.62 18.61
N ASN A 252 16.40 15.65 18.12
CA ASN A 252 14.97 15.80 17.82
C ASN A 252 14.70 17.00 16.88
N ARG A 253 15.65 17.27 15.99
CA ARG A 253 15.62 18.35 15.01
C ARG A 253 16.06 17.85 13.67
N ILE A 254 15.49 18.42 12.63
CA ILE A 254 15.86 18.18 11.24
C ILE A 254 16.04 19.50 10.52
N SER A 255 16.79 19.48 9.42
CA SER A 255 16.84 20.58 8.48
C SER A 255 16.52 20.07 7.07
N ARG A 256 15.76 20.85 6.30
CA ARG A 256 15.44 20.51 4.91
C ARG A 256 16.68 20.63 4.03
N VAL A 257 16.72 19.86 2.97
CA VAL A 257 17.77 19.99 1.94
C VAL A 257 17.68 21.41 1.34
N GLY A 258 18.83 22.12 1.34
CA GLY A 258 18.91 23.51 0.89
C GLY A 258 18.48 24.56 1.93
N SER A 259 18.36 24.20 3.21
CA SER A 259 18.05 25.10 4.32
C SER A 259 18.91 24.79 5.54
N ASP A 260 19.37 25.84 6.21
CA ASP A 260 20.04 25.74 7.52
C ASP A 260 19.07 25.89 8.70
N ARG A 261 17.77 26.04 8.42
CA ARG A 261 16.74 26.21 9.47
C ARG A 261 16.45 24.86 10.11
N ASP A 262 16.66 24.78 11.43
CA ASP A 262 16.25 23.64 12.22
C ASP A 262 14.72 23.63 12.46
N ILE A 263 14.12 22.45 12.35
CA ILE A 263 12.70 22.17 12.61
C ILE A 263 12.67 21.12 13.71
N GLU A 264 12.04 21.46 14.84
CA GLU A 264 11.82 20.50 15.92
C GLU A 264 10.77 19.46 15.52
N VAL A 265 11.01 18.19 15.84
CA VAL A 265 10.10 17.07 15.55
C VAL A 265 10.07 16.09 16.73
N ASP A 266 8.86 15.67 17.11
CA ASP A 266 8.65 14.62 18.10
C ASP A 266 8.19 13.33 17.44
N VAL A 267 9.12 12.49 17.06
CA VAL A 267 8.84 11.29 16.28
C VAL A 267 9.36 10.04 17.00
N ARG A 268 8.46 9.07 17.25
CA ARG A 268 8.87 7.72 17.62
C ARG A 268 9.37 6.99 16.38
N VAL A 269 10.59 6.45 16.45
CA VAL A 269 11.18 5.73 15.29
C VAL A 269 11.14 4.23 15.52
N ILE A 270 10.65 3.51 14.51
CA ILE A 270 10.73 2.05 14.35
C ILE A 270 11.50 1.80 13.06
N ALA A 271 12.59 1.05 13.13
CA ALA A 271 13.39 0.68 11.96
C ALA A 271 13.27 -0.83 11.69
N ALA A 272 13.31 -1.23 10.42
CA ALA A 272 13.35 -2.64 10.05
C ALA A 272 14.48 -2.94 9.07
N THR A 273 14.99 -4.16 9.09
CA THR A 273 15.99 -4.62 8.13
C THR A 273 16.02 -6.15 8.04
N ASN A 274 16.36 -6.66 6.87
CA ASN A 274 16.70 -8.05 6.63
C ASN A 274 18.21 -8.33 6.77
N LYS A 275 19.04 -7.27 6.80
CA LYS A 275 20.51 -7.37 6.88
C LYS A 275 21.01 -7.58 8.31
N ASP A 276 22.11 -8.30 8.45
CA ASP A 276 22.89 -8.33 9.67
C ASP A 276 23.71 -7.02 9.77
N LEU A 277 23.16 -6.03 10.49
CA LEU A 277 23.78 -4.71 10.60
C LEU A 277 25.18 -4.76 11.23
N ARG A 278 25.49 -5.75 12.08
CA ARG A 278 26.85 -5.90 12.63
C ARG A 278 27.86 -6.21 11.54
N LYS A 279 27.50 -7.12 10.61
CA LYS A 279 28.33 -7.41 9.45
C LYS A 279 28.43 -6.22 8.50
N GLU A 280 27.37 -5.43 8.35
CA GLU A 280 27.40 -4.23 7.52
C GLU A 280 28.26 -3.12 8.17
N ILE A 281 28.35 -3.05 9.50
CA ILE A 281 29.30 -2.18 10.23
C ILE A 281 30.74 -2.61 9.94
N GLU A 282 31.07 -3.90 10.05
CA GLU A 282 32.39 -4.44 9.73
C GLU A 282 32.83 -4.15 8.29
N LYS A 283 31.87 -4.13 7.34
CA LYS A 283 32.13 -3.78 5.94
C LYS A 283 32.20 -2.27 5.68
N GLY A 284 31.89 -1.43 6.67
CA GLY A 284 31.83 0.02 6.52
C GLY A 284 30.58 0.54 5.79
N ASN A 285 29.56 -0.27 5.59
CA ASN A 285 28.29 0.10 4.93
C ASN A 285 27.26 0.69 5.90
N PHE A 286 27.42 0.45 7.19
CA PHE A 286 26.51 0.97 8.22
C PHE A 286 27.30 1.57 9.38
N ARG A 287 26.80 2.67 9.95
CA ARG A 287 27.46 3.38 11.05
C ARG A 287 27.12 2.70 12.39
N GLU A 288 28.15 2.46 13.20
CA GLU A 288 28.02 1.86 14.52
C GLU A 288 27.22 2.75 15.49
N ASP A 289 27.44 4.08 15.43
CA ASP A 289 26.75 5.05 16.28
C ASP A 289 25.22 5.07 15.99
N LEU A 290 24.82 4.98 14.74
CA LEU A 290 23.41 4.86 14.34
C LEU A 290 22.81 3.53 14.81
N TYR A 291 23.55 2.42 14.68
CA TYR A 291 23.09 1.11 15.16
C TYR A 291 22.74 1.17 16.65
N HIS A 292 23.64 1.67 17.49
CA HIS A 292 23.39 1.78 18.93
C HIS A 292 22.23 2.72 19.27
N ARG A 293 21.97 3.70 18.44
CA ARG A 293 20.86 4.63 18.63
C ARG A 293 19.51 4.02 18.23
N LEU A 294 19.47 3.14 17.22
CA LEU A 294 18.25 2.45 16.75
C LEU A 294 17.96 1.18 17.55
N ALA A 295 18.97 0.39 17.86
CA ALA A 295 18.84 -0.92 18.49
C ALA A 295 18.69 -0.84 20.02
N VAL A 296 17.82 0.06 20.52
CA VAL A 296 17.50 0.11 21.97
C VAL A 296 16.72 -1.14 22.36
N ILE A 297 15.74 -1.52 21.54
CA ILE A 297 15.01 -2.78 21.67
C ILE A 297 15.04 -3.46 20.30
N VAL A 298 15.44 -4.73 20.29
CA VAL A 298 15.47 -5.53 19.05
C VAL A 298 14.34 -6.55 19.10
N VAL A 299 13.48 -6.52 18.09
CA VAL A 299 12.41 -7.51 17.87
C VAL A 299 12.81 -8.36 16.69
N ARG A 300 13.11 -9.63 16.93
CA ARG A 300 13.44 -10.58 15.87
C ARG A 300 12.17 -11.30 15.41
N VAL A 301 11.82 -11.16 14.14
CA VAL A 301 10.71 -11.86 13.51
C VAL A 301 11.25 -13.18 12.94
N PRO A 302 10.69 -14.34 13.35
CA PRO A 302 11.16 -15.64 12.90
C PRO A 302 10.86 -15.86 11.41
N ALA A 303 11.66 -16.70 10.76
CA ALA A 303 11.35 -17.16 9.40
C ALA A 303 10.20 -18.17 9.43
N LEU A 304 9.43 -18.28 8.35
CA LEU A 304 8.24 -19.14 8.29
C LEU A 304 8.58 -20.62 8.54
N ARG A 305 9.76 -21.06 8.12
CA ARG A 305 10.26 -22.41 8.40
C ARG A 305 10.48 -22.71 9.88
N ASP A 306 10.73 -21.69 10.70
CA ASP A 306 10.95 -21.83 12.15
C ASP A 306 9.61 -21.99 12.89
N HIS A 307 8.48 -21.66 12.26
CA HIS A 307 7.13 -21.81 12.81
C HIS A 307 6.15 -22.44 11.79
N ALA A 308 6.59 -23.44 11.05
CA ALA A 308 5.81 -24.14 10.01
C ALA A 308 4.46 -24.71 10.52
N GLY A 309 4.31 -24.90 11.83
CA GLY A 309 3.04 -25.28 12.46
C GLY A 309 1.93 -24.25 12.30
N ASP A 310 2.25 -22.98 12.02
CA ASP A 310 1.26 -21.91 11.81
C ASP A 310 0.79 -21.83 10.35
N ILE A 311 1.44 -22.53 9.41
CA ILE A 311 1.09 -22.53 7.98
C ILE A 311 -0.38 -22.84 7.72
N PRO A 312 -1.01 -23.85 8.37
CA PRO A 312 -2.43 -24.12 8.16
C PRO A 312 -3.35 -22.91 8.48
N ALA A 313 -3.07 -22.22 9.58
CA ALA A 313 -3.83 -21.03 9.97
C ALA A 313 -3.62 -19.86 9.01
N LEU A 314 -2.38 -19.67 8.53
CA LEU A 314 -2.05 -18.66 7.52
C LEU A 314 -2.72 -18.97 6.18
N VAL A 315 -2.72 -20.22 5.74
CA VAL A 315 -3.38 -20.66 4.49
C VAL A 315 -4.88 -20.42 4.55
N ASP A 316 -5.55 -20.81 5.65
CA ASP A 316 -6.99 -20.58 5.83
C ASP A 316 -7.33 -19.09 5.81
N HIS A 317 -6.53 -18.27 6.47
CA HIS A 317 -6.68 -16.82 6.44
C HIS A 317 -6.53 -16.25 5.02
N PHE A 318 -5.47 -16.63 4.30
CA PHE A 318 -5.24 -16.12 2.94
C PHE A 318 -6.31 -16.55 1.96
N ILE A 319 -6.76 -17.81 2.00
CA ILE A 319 -7.86 -18.27 1.14
C ILE A 319 -9.12 -17.42 1.37
N ARG A 320 -9.45 -17.09 2.63
CA ARG A 320 -10.60 -16.24 2.94
C ARG A 320 -10.40 -14.80 2.47
N THR A 321 -9.24 -14.21 2.75
CA THR A 321 -8.94 -12.83 2.35
C THR A 321 -8.98 -12.68 0.83
N ILE A 322 -8.35 -13.60 0.11
CA ILE A 322 -8.33 -13.63 -1.36
C ILE A 322 -9.75 -13.85 -1.92
N ALA A 323 -10.52 -14.76 -1.33
CA ALA A 323 -11.91 -14.98 -1.73
C ALA A 323 -12.77 -13.72 -1.55
N ASP A 324 -12.61 -13.01 -0.42
CA ASP A 324 -13.29 -11.74 -0.15
C ASP A 324 -12.87 -10.63 -1.15
N GLU A 325 -11.59 -10.59 -1.53
CA GLU A 325 -11.06 -9.61 -2.51
C GLU A 325 -11.59 -9.85 -3.92
N TYR A 326 -11.67 -11.13 -4.33
CA TYR A 326 -12.20 -11.52 -5.64
C TYR A 326 -13.72 -11.69 -5.68
N GLY A 327 -14.42 -11.53 -4.55
CA GLY A 327 -15.86 -11.71 -4.45
C GLY A 327 -16.32 -13.15 -4.71
N THR A 328 -15.47 -14.14 -4.40
CA THR A 328 -15.72 -15.57 -4.63
C THR A 328 -15.90 -16.33 -3.32
N ALA A 329 -16.43 -17.54 -3.37
CA ALA A 329 -16.45 -18.40 -2.19
C ALA A 329 -15.04 -18.95 -1.88
N PRO A 330 -14.65 -19.04 -0.59
CA PRO A 330 -13.36 -19.63 -0.21
C PRO A 330 -13.24 -21.07 -0.71
N LYS A 331 -12.17 -21.39 -1.44
CA LYS A 331 -11.93 -22.75 -1.95
C LYS A 331 -11.45 -23.67 -0.83
N PRO A 332 -12.02 -24.86 -0.67
CA PRO A 332 -11.49 -25.84 0.27
C PRO A 332 -10.12 -26.37 -0.19
N ILE A 333 -9.23 -26.62 0.76
CA ILE A 333 -7.91 -27.20 0.50
C ILE A 333 -7.88 -28.64 1.04
N GLU A 334 -7.30 -29.56 0.29
CA GLU A 334 -7.12 -30.94 0.71
C GLU A 334 -6.01 -31.07 1.76
N ARG A 335 -6.16 -32.01 2.68
CA ARG A 335 -5.20 -32.25 3.75
C ARG A 335 -3.78 -32.54 3.21
N GLN A 336 -3.67 -33.35 2.15
CA GLN A 336 -2.37 -33.67 1.53
C GLN A 336 -1.71 -32.43 0.89
N ALA A 337 -2.52 -31.54 0.29
CA ALA A 337 -2.04 -30.25 -0.21
C ALA A 337 -1.46 -29.38 0.92
N LEU A 338 -2.17 -29.32 2.06
CA LEU A 338 -1.75 -28.54 3.22
C LEU A 338 -0.48 -29.11 3.86
N GLU A 339 -0.40 -30.44 4.04
CA GLU A 339 0.80 -31.12 4.55
C GLU A 339 2.01 -30.86 3.65
N ARG A 340 1.82 -30.84 2.33
CA ARG A 340 2.89 -30.49 1.39
C ARG A 340 3.35 -29.05 1.55
N LEU A 341 2.44 -28.09 1.66
CA LEU A 341 2.78 -26.67 1.90
C LEU A 341 3.58 -26.49 3.20
N GLN A 342 3.28 -27.26 4.26
CA GLN A 342 4.03 -27.20 5.53
C GLN A 342 5.50 -27.63 5.39
N HIS A 343 5.81 -28.51 4.44
CA HIS A 343 7.17 -29.06 4.25
C HIS A 343 7.99 -28.27 3.21
N MET A 344 7.45 -27.22 2.63
CA MET A 344 8.19 -26.39 1.69
C MET A 344 9.16 -25.43 2.39
N PRO A 345 10.27 -25.05 1.75
CA PRO A 345 11.34 -24.26 2.39
C PRO A 345 10.98 -22.80 2.66
N TRP A 346 10.02 -22.24 1.93
CA TRP A 346 9.50 -20.85 2.06
C TRP A 346 10.61 -19.80 2.18
N THR A 347 11.50 -19.70 1.20
CA THR A 347 12.62 -18.74 1.18
C THR A 347 12.14 -17.27 1.16
N GLY A 348 10.98 -16.99 0.54
CA GLY A 348 10.29 -15.70 0.58
C GLY A 348 9.28 -15.55 1.72
N ASN A 349 9.26 -16.52 2.66
CA ASN A 349 8.46 -16.51 3.88
C ASN A 349 6.93 -16.32 3.63
N ILE A 350 6.27 -15.51 4.46
CA ILE A 350 4.82 -15.28 4.41
C ILE A 350 4.40 -14.62 3.08
N ARG A 351 5.26 -13.76 2.50
CA ARG A 351 4.97 -13.12 1.19
C ARG A 351 4.94 -14.16 0.06
N GLU A 352 5.85 -15.11 0.06
CA GLU A 352 5.86 -16.23 -0.89
C GLU A 352 4.64 -17.13 -0.69
N LEU A 353 4.32 -17.48 0.57
CA LEU A 353 3.14 -18.27 0.90
C LEU A 353 1.86 -17.60 0.38
N HIS A 354 1.68 -16.30 0.63
CA HIS A 354 0.52 -15.54 0.14
C HIS A 354 0.40 -15.63 -1.39
N ASN A 355 1.48 -15.35 -2.12
CA ASN A 355 1.49 -15.39 -3.59
C ASN A 355 1.18 -16.80 -4.13
N VAL A 356 1.68 -17.84 -3.45
CA VAL A 356 1.38 -19.25 -3.82
C VAL A 356 -0.10 -19.56 -3.58
N ILE A 357 -0.67 -19.14 -2.44
CA ILE A 357 -2.08 -19.39 -2.13
C ILE A 357 -2.98 -18.61 -3.11
N GLU A 358 -2.63 -17.39 -3.46
CA GLU A 358 -3.34 -16.60 -4.48
C GLU A 358 -3.34 -17.32 -5.82
N ARG A 359 -2.17 -17.79 -6.28
CA ARG A 359 -2.02 -18.54 -7.52
C ARG A 359 -2.84 -19.84 -7.49
N LEU A 360 -2.80 -20.58 -6.39
CA LEU A 360 -3.59 -21.80 -6.20
C LEU A 360 -5.09 -21.50 -6.21
N THR A 361 -5.53 -20.42 -5.54
CA THR A 361 -6.94 -20.01 -5.54
C THR A 361 -7.44 -19.66 -6.94
N ILE A 362 -6.60 -19.06 -7.79
CA ILE A 362 -6.96 -18.70 -9.17
C ILE A 362 -6.97 -19.94 -10.08
N LEU A 363 -5.91 -20.77 -10.03
CA LEU A 363 -5.65 -21.81 -11.04
C LEU A 363 -6.26 -23.18 -10.71
N SER A 364 -6.61 -23.47 -9.45
CA SER A 364 -7.25 -24.73 -9.06
C SER A 364 -8.73 -24.72 -9.43
N GLY A 365 -9.31 -25.92 -9.58
CA GLY A 365 -10.74 -26.10 -9.81
C GLY A 365 -11.61 -25.74 -8.58
N GLU A 366 -12.56 -26.61 -8.23
CA GLU A 366 -13.47 -26.37 -7.09
C GLU A 366 -12.78 -26.51 -5.72
N ARG A 367 -11.62 -27.18 -5.68
CA ARG A 367 -10.78 -27.39 -4.48
C ARG A 367 -9.31 -27.32 -4.84
N ILE A 368 -8.47 -27.02 -3.85
CA ILE A 368 -7.01 -27.04 -3.99
C ILE A 368 -6.50 -28.44 -3.63
N THR A 369 -5.91 -29.14 -4.61
CA THR A 369 -5.41 -30.50 -4.47
C THR A 369 -3.89 -30.55 -4.29
N GLU A 370 -3.35 -31.72 -3.87
CA GLU A 370 -1.90 -31.91 -3.79
C GLU A 370 -1.23 -31.76 -5.17
N GLU A 371 -1.91 -32.15 -6.24
CA GLU A 371 -1.39 -32.00 -7.61
C GLU A 371 -1.29 -30.54 -8.03
N ASP A 372 -2.28 -29.71 -7.63
CA ASP A 372 -2.21 -28.28 -7.84
C ASP A 372 -1.01 -27.66 -7.14
N VAL A 373 -0.73 -28.05 -5.90
CA VAL A 373 0.45 -27.59 -5.15
C VAL A 373 1.74 -28.02 -5.87
N LYS A 374 1.84 -29.29 -6.34
CA LYS A 374 3.01 -29.74 -7.13
C LYS A 374 3.22 -28.95 -8.40
N ARG A 375 2.13 -28.53 -9.05
CA ARG A 375 2.15 -27.86 -10.35
C ARG A 375 2.36 -26.36 -10.25
N TYR A 376 1.78 -25.72 -9.25
CA TYR A 376 1.67 -24.26 -9.19
C TYR A 376 2.42 -23.61 -8.03
N ALA A 377 2.89 -24.36 -7.03
CA ALA A 377 3.66 -23.83 -5.91
C ALA A 377 5.19 -23.85 -6.15
N VAL A 378 5.59 -23.62 -7.40
CA VAL A 378 7.00 -23.57 -7.82
C VAL A 378 7.46 -22.12 -7.89
#